data_5efe10a16b21a87c7a2e47051b1612d1
#
_entry.id   5efe10a16b21a87c7a2e47051b1612d1
#
_cell.length_a   1.000
_cell.length_b   1.000
_cell.length_c   1.000
_cell.angle_alpha   90.00
_cell.angle_beta   90.00
_cell.angle_gamma   90.00
#
_symmetry.space_group_name_H-M   'P 1'
#
loop_
_entity.id
_entity.type
_entity.pdbx_description
1 polymer ?
#
loop_
_entity_poly.entity_id
_entity_poly.type
_entity_poly.pdbx_seq_one_letter_code
_entity_poly.pdbx_strand_id
1 'polypeptide(L)' 'MYYEINVALNGQHFFATDKRSITNKATMEKVYKVLKDKFPLTEGYDILVTHYETVGKFVDTNYLNEDNTDNN' A
#
# COMPACT_ATOMS: atom_id res chain seq x y z
N MET A 1 -5.51 10.82 11.99
CA MET A 1 -5.71 9.73 11.00
C MET A 1 -4.61 9.75 9.95
N TYR A 2 -4.06 8.62 9.61
CA TYR A 2 -3.07 8.51 8.55
C TYR A 2 -3.05 7.08 8.00
N TYR A 3 -2.45 6.93 6.83
CA TYR A 3 -2.20 5.61 6.25
C TYR A 3 -0.70 5.32 6.29
N GLU A 4 -0.35 4.07 6.52
CA GLU A 4 1.04 3.64 6.45
C GLU A 4 1.13 2.52 5.42
N ILE A 5 2.08 2.63 4.51
CA ILE A 5 2.33 1.59 3.52
C ILE A 5 3.65 0.91 3.87
N ASN A 6 3.58 -0.38 4.15
CA ASN A 6 4.74 -1.18 4.47
C ASN A 6 5.11 -2.05 3.29
N VAL A 7 6.38 -2.07 2.94
CA VAL A 7 6.89 -2.92 1.86
C VAL A 7 7.84 -3.94 2.47
N ALA A 8 7.57 -5.21 2.19
CA ALA A 8 8.44 -6.31 2.60
C ALA A 8 9.07 -6.94 1.37
N LEU A 9 10.25 -7.52 1.54
CA LEU A 9 10.93 -8.24 0.49
C LEU A 9 11.25 -9.64 0.99
N ASN A 10 10.71 -10.63 0.33
CA ASN A 10 10.90 -12.05 0.68
C ASN A 10 10.55 -12.32 2.15
N GLY A 11 9.47 -11.69 2.62
CA GLY A 11 8.98 -11.90 3.97
C GLY A 11 9.64 -11.05 5.03
N GLN A 12 10.58 -10.19 4.67
CA GLN A 12 11.26 -9.34 5.64
C GLN A 12 10.95 -7.87 5.37
N HIS A 13 10.80 -7.11 6.42
CA HIS A 13 10.51 -5.67 6.29
C HIS A 13 11.60 -4.99 5.46
N PHE A 14 11.20 -4.20 4.50
CA PHE A 14 12.11 -3.45 3.64
C PHE A 14 12.06 -1.98 3.97
N PHE A 15 10.90 -1.36 3.89
CA PHE A 15 10.70 0.02 4.34
C PHE A 15 9.20 0.30 4.52
N ALA A 16 8.92 1.45 5.12
CA ALA A 16 7.54 1.91 5.30
C ALA A 16 7.47 3.41 5.12
N THR A 17 6.30 3.91 4.74
CA THR A 17 6.10 5.36 4.65
C THR A 17 6.01 5.95 6.05
N ASP A 18 6.40 7.21 6.17
CA ASP A 18 6.35 7.90 7.45
C ASP A 18 4.90 8.08 7.88
N LYS A 19 4.68 8.06 9.20
CA LYS A 19 3.34 8.14 9.76
C LYS A 19 2.60 9.39 9.37
N ARG A 20 3.23 10.45 8.96
CA ARG A 20 2.53 11.69 8.64
C ARG A 20 2.53 12.03 7.17
N SER A 21 3.03 11.14 6.33
CA SER A 21 3.18 11.46 4.91
C SER A 21 1.89 11.24 4.13
N ILE A 22 1.03 10.33 4.55
CA ILE A 22 -0.19 10.00 3.82
C ILE A 22 -1.38 10.17 4.75
N THR A 23 -2.13 11.24 4.54
CA THR A 23 -3.22 11.59 5.44
C THR A 23 -4.60 11.51 4.78
N ASN A 24 -4.67 11.13 3.52
CA ASN A 24 -5.97 10.95 2.87
C ASN A 24 -5.93 9.77 1.91
N LYS A 25 -7.11 9.28 1.58
CA LYS A 25 -7.28 8.08 0.79
C LYS A 25 -6.76 8.25 -0.63
N ALA A 26 -6.99 9.40 -1.23
CA ALA A 26 -6.56 9.63 -2.62
C ALA A 26 -5.03 9.58 -2.74
N THR A 27 -4.34 10.17 -1.78
CA THR A 27 -2.87 10.11 -1.75
C THR A 27 -2.40 8.68 -1.50
N MET A 28 -3.07 7.97 -0.59
CA MET A 28 -2.71 6.58 -0.32
C MET A 28 -2.82 5.74 -1.59
N GLU A 29 -3.89 5.90 -2.34
CA GLU A 29 -4.09 5.12 -3.57
C GLU A 29 -3.02 5.43 -4.62
N LYS A 30 -2.68 6.71 -4.74
CA LYS A 30 -1.66 7.13 -5.69
C LYS A 30 -0.28 6.55 -5.32
N VAL A 31 0.10 6.67 -4.06
CA VAL A 31 1.39 6.17 -3.60
C VAL A 31 1.45 4.65 -3.68
N TYR A 32 0.35 3.99 -3.32
CA TYR A 32 0.28 2.53 -3.41
C TYR A 32 0.53 2.06 -4.84
N LYS A 33 -0.09 2.71 -5.83
CA LYS A 33 0.07 2.30 -7.23
C LYS A 33 1.50 2.50 -7.70
N VAL A 34 2.13 3.59 -7.30
CA VAL A 34 3.53 3.83 -7.65
C VAL A 34 4.43 2.76 -7.03
N LEU A 35 4.21 2.45 -5.75
CA LEU A 35 5.03 1.46 -5.07
C LEU A 35 4.82 0.07 -5.64
N LYS A 36 3.58 -0.26 -5.99
CA LYS A 36 3.29 -1.56 -6.57
C LYS A 36 3.98 -1.74 -7.93
N ASP A 37 4.07 -0.67 -8.69
CA ASP A 37 4.76 -0.71 -9.97
C ASP A 37 6.28 -0.90 -9.78
N LYS A 38 6.85 -0.24 -8.78
CA LYS A 38 8.29 -0.31 -8.53
C LYS A 38 8.71 -1.57 -7.77
N PHE A 39 7.81 -2.11 -6.97
CA PHE A 39 8.11 -3.25 -6.10
C PHE A 39 7.06 -4.33 -6.32
N PRO A 40 7.11 -5.03 -7.46
CA PRO A 40 6.06 -5.98 -7.80
C PRO A 40 6.14 -7.27 -7.01
N LEU A 41 5.00 -7.88 -6.79
CA LEU A 41 4.89 -9.13 -6.09
C LEU A 41 5.72 -10.22 -6.77
N THR A 42 5.81 -10.18 -8.10
CA THR A 42 6.57 -11.17 -8.86
C THR A 42 8.05 -11.17 -8.55
N GLU A 43 8.56 -10.12 -7.92
CA GLU A 43 9.97 -10.03 -7.54
C GLU A 43 10.17 -10.24 -6.04
N GLY A 44 9.17 -10.75 -5.34
CA GLY A 44 9.29 -11.05 -3.92
C GLY A 44 8.83 -9.95 -3.00
N TYR A 45 8.32 -8.85 -3.53
CA TYR A 45 7.84 -7.75 -2.71
C TYR A 45 6.40 -7.97 -2.29
N ASP A 46 6.06 -7.49 -1.11
CA ASP A 46 4.71 -7.53 -0.60
C ASP A 46 4.39 -6.17 0.00
N ILE A 47 3.23 -5.63 -0.28
CA ILE A 47 2.86 -4.29 0.13
C ILE A 47 1.58 -4.35 0.96
N LEU A 48 1.66 -3.84 2.18
CA LEU A 48 0.51 -3.79 3.08
C LEU A 48 0.19 -2.36 3.43
N VAL A 49 -1.07 -2.02 3.42
CA VAL A 49 -1.54 -0.69 3.81
C VAL A 49 -2.30 -0.82 5.12
N THR A 50 -1.99 0.06 6.06
CA THR A 50 -2.68 0.14 7.34
C THR A 50 -3.27 1.53 7.50
N HIS A 51 -4.51 1.60 7.92
CA HIS A 51 -5.18 2.85 8.21
C HIS A 51 -5.22 3.03 9.72
N TYR A 52 -4.67 4.12 10.21
CA TYR A 52 -4.60 4.40 11.63
C TYR A 52 -5.55 5.53 12.01
N GLU A 53 -6.36 5.27 13.02
CA GLU A 53 -7.11 6.30 13.72
C GLU A 53 -6.71 6.17 15.19
N THR A 54 -7.47 5.42 16.00
CA THR A 54 -7.03 5.09 17.34
C THR A 54 -6.22 3.80 17.32
N VAL A 55 -6.56 2.86 16.42
CA VAL A 55 -5.80 1.63 16.23
C VAL A 55 -5.62 1.43 14.73
N GLY A 56 -4.60 0.69 14.36
CA GLY A 56 -4.33 0.41 12.97
C GLY A 56 -5.21 -0.72 12.45
N LYS A 57 -5.71 -0.59 11.23
CA LYS A 57 -6.47 -1.61 10.54
C LYS A 57 -5.93 -1.78 9.13
N PHE A 58 -5.74 -3.02 8.70
CA PHE A 58 -5.29 -3.30 7.36
C PHE A 58 -6.36 -2.88 6.36
N VAL A 59 -5.91 -2.30 5.26
CA VAL A 59 -6.78 -1.89 4.18
C VAL A 59 -6.77 -2.98 3.12
N ASP A 60 -7.94 -3.42 2.68
CA ASP A 60 -8.05 -4.36 1.58
C ASP A 60 -7.76 -3.58 0.30
N THR A 61 -6.63 -3.86 -0.33
CA THR A 61 -6.19 -3.15 -1.52
C THR A 61 -6.54 -3.89 -2.80
N ASN A 62 -7.32 -4.93 -2.72
CA ASN A 62 -7.68 -5.69 -3.93
C ASN A 62 -8.36 -4.84 -4.98
N TYR A 63 -9.15 -3.85 -4.56
CA TYR A 63 -9.81 -2.98 -5.52
C TYR A 63 -8.81 -2.14 -6.32
N LEU A 64 -7.62 -1.88 -5.76
CA LEU A 64 -6.57 -1.16 -6.48
C LEU A 64 -5.80 -2.09 -7.41
N ASN A 65 -5.82 -3.38 -7.12
CA ASN A 65 -5.14 -4.36 -7.95
C ASN A 65 -5.98 -4.80 -9.14
N GLU A 66 -7.26 -4.47 -9.12
CA GLU A 66 -8.17 -4.87 -10.17
C GLU A 66 -8.44 -3.79 -11.18
N ASP A 67 -7.66 -2.74 -11.14
CA ASP A 67 -7.92 -1.60 -11.99
C ASP A 67 -7.82 -1.92 -13.43
N ASN A 68 -7.29 -2.98 -13.76
CA ASN A 68 -7.11 -3.28 -15.09
C ASN A 68 -8.25 -3.85 -15.73
N THR A 69 -8.98 -4.04 -15.07
CA THR A 69 -9.95 -4.70 -15.69
C THR A 69 -10.93 -3.96 -16.43
N ASP A 70 -10.43 -3.74 -16.47
CA ASP A 70 -11.08 -3.41 -16.96
C ASP A 70 -11.60 -3.39 -17.58
N ASN A 71 -11.63 -3.42 -17.46
CA ASN A 71 -12.24 -3.51 -17.82
C ASN A 71 -12.64 -3.50 -18.37
N ASN A 72 -12.56 -3.57 -18.41
CA ASN A 72 -13.01 -3.67 -18.76
C ASN A 72 -13.19 -3.66 -19.25
#